data_f933729db37d6d9af3fec16461af7bb1
#
_entry.id   f933729db37d6d9af3fec16461af7bb1
#
_cell.length_a   1.000
_cell.length_b   1.000
_cell.length_c   1.000
_cell.angle_alpha   90.00
_cell.angle_beta   90.00
_cell.angle_gamma   90.00
#
_symmetry.space_group_name_H-M   'P 1'
#
loop_
_entity.id
_entity.type
_entity.pdbx_description
1 polymer ?
#
loop_
_entity_poly.entity_id
_entity_poly.type
_entity_poly.pdbx_seq_one_letter_code
_entity_poly.pdbx_strand_id
1 'polypeptide(L)'
;MFMKGSPQVRYEIIAETISHDNNLLNISYLCKIAGVSRSGFYYWQSNKNVRTAAEEQDRRDFDLILAAFKHRGYDKGARGIHMRLLHQDPPVIMNPKKIRRLMRKYHLRCPIRRVNPYRMQAKRLQESRIAPNILNRQFKAYGPRTVLLTDITYIPRYSHHGGGNAQKYTYVCVIMDAFTKEVLSCVCSASCETDFVLDAINQLMELHGAELKTDTLIHSDQGCQYTSTRFVMLLKDYGLRQSMSRRGNCWDNAPQESLFGHMKDEIHINGSDGHNVVEMKVLDWIDYYNHERYQWSLAKLSPVEYYQYVTTGEYPILVTGNIAIPEYGGSAPEPPEFNALVSREGKEKDEAAASPSPQT
;
A
#
# COMPACT_ATOMS: atom_id res chain seq x y z
N MET A 1 -36.77 16.30 34.57
CA MET A 1 -36.11 15.24 33.82
C MET A 1 -35.71 15.83 32.47
N PHE A 2 -34.42 16.23 32.28
CA PHE A 2 -34.00 16.86 31.02
C PHE A 2 -33.83 15.76 29.95
N MET A 3 -34.34 16.01 28.75
CA MET A 3 -34.20 15.09 27.61
C MET A 3 -32.71 14.83 27.33
N LYS A 4 -32.31 13.56 27.24
CA LYS A 4 -30.99 13.15 26.84
C LYS A 4 -30.85 13.31 25.31
N GLY A 5 -29.90 14.07 24.81
CA GLY A 5 -29.62 14.25 23.38
C GLY A 5 -28.96 15.58 23.06
N SER A 6 -28.43 15.71 21.84
CA SER A 6 -27.87 16.97 21.34
C SER A 6 -28.99 18.03 21.19
N PRO A 7 -28.68 19.33 21.19
CA PRO A 7 -29.67 20.37 20.96
C PRO A 7 -30.46 20.18 19.66
N GLN A 8 -29.85 19.64 18.62
CA GLN A 8 -30.48 19.35 17.32
C GLN A 8 -31.61 18.32 17.45
N VAL A 9 -31.35 17.18 18.11
CA VAL A 9 -32.36 16.15 18.36
C VAL A 9 -33.52 16.71 19.15
N ARG A 10 -33.27 17.60 20.11
CA ARG A 10 -34.31 18.25 20.90
C ARG A 10 -35.18 19.20 20.06
N TYR A 11 -34.53 19.94 19.11
CA TYR A 11 -35.29 20.79 18.16
C TYR A 11 -36.16 19.96 17.21
N GLU A 12 -35.67 18.79 16.76
CA GLU A 12 -36.45 17.86 15.91
C GLU A 12 -37.68 17.37 16.65
N ILE A 13 -37.54 16.94 17.90
CA ILE A 13 -38.68 16.51 18.74
C ILE A 13 -39.66 17.65 18.97
N ILE A 14 -39.19 18.89 19.23
CA ILE A 14 -40.09 20.06 19.37
C ILE A 14 -40.86 20.30 18.07
N ALA A 15 -40.19 20.28 16.92
CA ALA A 15 -40.81 20.52 15.62
C ALA A 15 -41.84 19.42 15.27
N GLU A 16 -41.50 18.17 15.55
CA GLU A 16 -42.43 17.05 15.40
C GLU A 16 -43.66 17.18 16.33
N THR A 17 -43.44 17.51 17.61
CA THR A 17 -44.51 17.73 18.56
C THR A 17 -45.45 18.86 18.10
N ILE A 18 -44.94 19.96 17.55
CA ILE A 18 -45.72 21.07 17.05
C ILE A 18 -46.58 20.66 15.83
N SER A 19 -46.10 19.75 15.01
CA SER A 19 -46.80 19.28 13.79
C SER A 19 -47.95 18.30 14.09
N HIS A 20 -48.05 17.79 15.30
CA HIS A 20 -49.17 16.94 15.70
C HIS A 20 -50.45 17.75 15.93
N ASP A 21 -51.57 17.35 15.32
CA ASP A 21 -52.86 18.02 15.38
C ASP A 21 -53.43 18.15 16.82
N ASN A 22 -53.00 17.28 17.74
CA ASN A 22 -53.42 17.27 19.14
C ASN A 22 -52.50 18.06 20.08
N ASN A 23 -51.56 18.84 19.55
CA ASN A 23 -50.62 19.58 20.38
C ASN A 23 -51.25 20.85 20.95
N LEU A 24 -51.40 20.91 22.25
CA LEU A 24 -51.91 22.07 23.01
C LEU A 24 -50.77 22.93 23.58
N LEU A 25 -49.51 22.53 23.42
CA LEU A 25 -48.34 23.18 24.03
C LEU A 25 -47.73 24.22 23.10
N ASN A 26 -47.42 25.38 23.66
CA ASN A 26 -46.73 26.42 22.90
C ASN A 26 -45.22 26.18 22.84
N ILE A 27 -44.56 26.77 21.82
CA ILE A 27 -43.13 26.63 21.58
C ILE A 27 -42.28 27.03 22.79
N SER A 28 -42.67 28.07 23.53
CA SER A 28 -41.95 28.54 24.71
C SER A 28 -41.87 27.47 25.79
N TYR A 29 -42.99 26.79 26.02
CA TYR A 29 -43.10 25.73 27.01
C TYR A 29 -42.31 24.45 26.57
N LEU A 30 -42.42 24.07 25.30
CA LEU A 30 -41.68 22.94 24.74
C LEU A 30 -40.15 23.18 24.81
N CYS A 31 -39.67 24.36 24.47
CA CYS A 31 -38.25 24.73 24.59
C CYS A 31 -37.80 24.67 26.05
N LYS A 32 -38.62 25.12 27.00
CA LYS A 32 -38.30 25.09 28.44
C LYS A 32 -38.18 23.64 28.93
N ILE A 33 -39.11 22.77 28.57
CA ILE A 33 -39.06 21.32 28.91
C ILE A 33 -37.84 20.64 28.29
N ALA A 34 -37.57 20.94 27.03
CA ALA A 34 -36.41 20.36 26.29
C ALA A 34 -35.05 20.93 26.75
N GLY A 35 -35.06 22.02 27.56
CA GLY A 35 -33.82 22.67 28.01
C GLY A 35 -33.01 23.31 26.86
N VAL A 36 -33.70 23.96 25.91
CA VAL A 36 -33.11 24.68 24.77
C VAL A 36 -33.65 26.12 24.68
N SER A 37 -32.84 27.00 24.05
CA SER A 37 -33.29 28.39 23.85
C SER A 37 -34.32 28.51 22.72
N ARG A 38 -35.30 29.38 22.90
CA ARG A 38 -36.32 29.68 21.87
C ARG A 38 -35.68 30.26 20.60
N SER A 39 -34.72 31.17 20.74
CA SER A 39 -33.98 31.75 19.63
C SER A 39 -33.18 30.69 18.86
N GLY A 40 -32.59 29.73 19.58
CA GLY A 40 -31.89 28.57 18.95
C GLY A 40 -32.84 27.68 18.15
N PHE A 41 -34.07 27.45 18.64
CA PHE A 41 -35.10 26.71 17.91
C PHE A 41 -35.52 27.42 16.62
N TYR A 42 -35.84 28.71 16.67
CA TYR A 42 -36.21 29.48 15.47
C TYR A 42 -35.05 29.58 14.47
N TYR A 43 -33.84 29.81 14.92
CA TYR A 43 -32.65 29.78 14.07
C TYR A 43 -32.47 28.39 13.40
N TRP A 44 -32.65 27.34 14.17
CA TRP A 44 -32.64 25.97 13.65
C TRP A 44 -33.76 25.75 12.62
N GLN A 45 -34.95 26.20 12.87
CA GLN A 45 -36.10 26.07 11.96
C GLN A 45 -35.90 26.87 10.67
N SER A 46 -35.44 28.13 10.74
CA SER A 46 -35.21 28.98 9.57
C SER A 46 -34.11 28.42 8.62
N ASN A 47 -33.15 27.68 9.18
CA ASN A 47 -32.10 27.03 8.41
C ASN A 47 -32.47 25.59 7.95
N LYS A 48 -33.72 25.20 7.97
CA LYS A 48 -34.15 23.85 7.56
C LYS A 48 -33.70 23.52 6.13
N ASN A 49 -33.93 24.41 5.17
CA ASN A 49 -33.58 24.21 3.76
C ASN A 49 -32.06 24.07 3.57
N VAL A 50 -31.26 24.88 4.29
CA VAL A 50 -29.79 24.80 4.23
C VAL A 50 -29.31 23.44 4.75
N ARG A 51 -29.91 22.95 5.84
CA ARG A 51 -29.55 21.62 6.38
C ARG A 51 -29.96 20.49 5.44
N THR A 52 -31.16 20.56 4.84
CA THR A 52 -31.61 19.55 3.87
C THR A 52 -30.68 19.53 2.66
N ALA A 53 -30.35 20.68 2.09
CA ALA A 53 -29.41 20.78 0.96
C ALA A 53 -28.03 20.25 1.32
N ALA A 54 -27.53 20.52 2.55
CA ALA A 54 -26.25 19.97 3.01
C ALA A 54 -26.29 18.44 3.19
N GLU A 55 -27.41 17.89 3.67
CA GLU A 55 -27.60 16.45 3.80
C GLU A 55 -27.68 15.76 2.44
N GLU A 56 -28.38 16.33 1.49
CA GLU A 56 -28.44 15.83 0.12
C GLU A 56 -27.06 15.87 -0.55
N GLN A 57 -26.29 16.95 -0.32
CA GLN A 57 -24.91 17.02 -0.80
C GLN A 57 -24.02 15.98 -0.13
N ASP A 58 -24.15 15.78 1.17
CA ASP A 58 -23.42 14.73 1.88
C ASP A 58 -23.74 13.34 1.32
N ARG A 59 -24.99 13.11 0.92
CA ARG A 59 -25.42 11.84 0.33
C ARG A 59 -24.82 11.64 -1.05
N ARG A 60 -24.87 12.65 -1.93
CA ARG A 60 -24.22 12.62 -3.25
C ARG A 60 -22.71 12.35 -3.12
N ASP A 61 -22.04 13.06 -2.20
CA ASP A 61 -20.62 12.87 -1.95
C ASP A 61 -20.32 11.47 -1.40
N PHE A 62 -21.22 10.92 -0.58
CA PHE A 62 -21.06 9.57 -0.05
C PHE A 62 -21.23 8.49 -1.12
N ASP A 63 -22.11 8.69 -2.09
CA ASP A 63 -22.29 7.76 -3.21
C ASP A 63 -20.99 7.65 -4.05
N LEU A 64 -20.29 8.76 -4.27
CA LEU A 64 -18.97 8.78 -4.90
C LEU A 64 -17.91 8.03 -4.06
N ILE A 65 -17.92 8.26 -2.74
CA ILE A 65 -17.05 7.54 -1.80
C ILE A 65 -17.31 6.04 -1.84
N LEU A 66 -18.59 5.64 -1.87
CA LEU A 66 -19.00 4.24 -1.88
C LEU A 66 -18.60 3.54 -3.20
N ALA A 67 -18.77 4.22 -4.34
CA ALA A 67 -18.31 3.73 -5.63
C ALA A 67 -16.79 3.51 -5.64
N ALA A 68 -16.02 4.49 -5.17
CA ALA A 68 -14.57 4.37 -5.05
C ALA A 68 -14.14 3.27 -4.08
N PHE A 69 -14.88 3.06 -2.99
CA PHE A 69 -14.63 2.00 -2.00
C PHE A 69 -14.85 0.61 -2.60
N LYS A 70 -15.92 0.43 -3.38
CA LYS A 70 -16.30 -0.86 -3.98
C LYS A 70 -15.50 -1.24 -5.23
N HIS A 71 -14.70 -0.32 -5.77
CA HIS A 71 -13.94 -0.58 -6.99
C HIS A 71 -13.05 -1.80 -6.87
N ARG A 72 -13.16 -2.77 -7.79
CA ARG A 72 -12.48 -4.07 -7.83
C ARG A 72 -12.64 -4.96 -6.57
N GLY A 73 -13.53 -4.63 -5.65
CA GLY A 73 -13.76 -5.42 -4.42
C GLY A 73 -12.64 -5.36 -3.39
N TYR A 74 -11.61 -4.54 -3.58
CA TYR A 74 -10.54 -4.34 -2.61
C TYR A 74 -10.92 -3.24 -1.61
N ASP A 75 -10.72 -3.52 -0.34
CA ASP A 75 -11.04 -2.61 0.75
C ASP A 75 -10.11 -1.41 0.79
N LYS A 76 -10.67 -0.22 0.80
CA LYS A 76 -9.90 1.02 0.76
C LYS A 76 -10.17 1.91 1.97
N GLY A 77 -9.09 2.42 2.58
CA GLY A 77 -9.17 3.46 3.60
C GLY A 77 -9.39 4.86 2.98
N ALA A 78 -9.68 5.86 3.83
CA ALA A 78 -9.98 7.23 3.36
C ALA A 78 -8.90 7.85 2.46
N ARG A 79 -7.63 7.47 2.60
CA ARG A 79 -6.54 7.93 1.71
C ARG A 79 -6.62 7.27 0.33
N GLY A 80 -6.90 5.97 0.26
CA GLY A 80 -7.09 5.25 -1.00
C GLY A 80 -8.29 5.78 -1.77
N ILE A 81 -9.42 6.01 -1.08
CA ILE A 81 -10.61 6.62 -1.67
C ILE A 81 -10.29 8.02 -2.23
N HIS A 82 -9.57 8.87 -1.48
CA HIS A 82 -9.18 10.20 -1.94
C HIS A 82 -8.35 10.13 -3.24
N MET A 83 -7.36 9.25 -3.28
CA MET A 83 -6.52 9.09 -4.47
C MET A 83 -7.34 8.56 -5.67
N ARG A 84 -8.22 7.58 -5.45
CA ARG A 84 -9.14 7.07 -6.49
C ARG A 84 -10.07 8.16 -7.05
N LEU A 85 -10.60 9.04 -6.20
CA LEU A 85 -11.45 10.14 -6.64
C LEU A 85 -10.67 11.16 -7.48
N LEU A 86 -9.39 11.40 -7.19
CA LEU A 86 -8.53 12.28 -7.99
C LEU A 86 -8.22 11.72 -9.40
N HIS A 87 -8.29 10.39 -9.58
CA HIS A 87 -8.04 9.70 -10.87
C HIS A 87 -9.34 9.47 -11.67
N GLN A 88 -10.46 10.02 -11.25
CA GLN A 88 -11.69 9.99 -12.07
C GLN A 88 -11.62 11.04 -13.19
N ASP A 89 -12.37 10.80 -14.24
CA ASP A 89 -12.55 11.77 -15.33
C ASP A 89 -14.02 12.24 -15.36
N PRO A 90 -14.32 13.50 -14.99
CA PRO A 90 -13.40 14.51 -14.44
C PRO A 90 -12.95 14.19 -13.00
N PRO A 91 -11.77 14.69 -12.55
CA PRO A 91 -11.26 14.46 -11.21
C PRO A 91 -12.20 14.99 -10.12
N VAL A 92 -12.48 14.16 -9.11
CA VAL A 92 -13.30 14.56 -7.96
C VAL A 92 -12.41 14.99 -6.80
N ILE A 93 -12.37 16.30 -6.55
CA ILE A 93 -11.57 16.90 -5.49
C ILE A 93 -12.35 16.89 -4.17
N MET A 94 -12.04 15.97 -3.27
CA MET A 94 -12.70 15.87 -1.98
C MET A 94 -11.67 15.80 -0.84
N ASN A 95 -11.80 16.70 0.14
CA ASN A 95 -10.88 16.74 1.28
C ASN A 95 -10.91 15.42 2.08
N PRO A 96 -9.75 14.81 2.42
CA PRO A 96 -9.68 13.58 3.20
C PRO A 96 -10.39 13.66 4.57
N LYS A 97 -10.49 14.86 5.17
CA LYS A 97 -11.28 15.07 6.40
C LYS A 97 -12.78 14.88 6.14
N LYS A 98 -13.30 15.37 4.99
CA LYS A 98 -14.70 15.18 4.58
C LYS A 98 -14.98 13.70 4.32
N ILE A 99 -14.09 13.00 3.61
CA ILE A 99 -14.21 11.55 3.35
C ILE A 99 -14.33 10.79 4.69
N ARG A 100 -13.42 11.03 5.66
CA ARG A 100 -13.49 10.36 6.97
C ARG A 100 -14.77 10.69 7.74
N ARG A 101 -15.27 11.93 7.65
CA ARG A 101 -16.52 12.34 8.27
C ARG A 101 -17.71 11.57 7.69
N LEU A 102 -17.80 11.50 6.36
CA LEU A 102 -18.88 10.81 5.66
C LEU A 102 -18.81 9.29 5.86
N MET A 103 -17.62 8.68 5.78
CA MET A 103 -17.44 7.26 6.11
C MET A 103 -17.95 6.95 7.53
N ARG A 104 -17.66 7.82 8.52
CA ARG A 104 -18.16 7.65 9.89
C ARG A 104 -19.68 7.85 9.97
N LYS A 105 -20.22 8.88 9.32
CA LYS A 105 -21.64 9.22 9.31
C LYS A 105 -22.49 8.08 8.76
N TYR A 106 -22.04 7.44 7.67
CA TYR A 106 -22.74 6.35 6.99
C TYR A 106 -22.19 4.96 7.34
N HIS A 107 -21.46 4.84 8.45
CA HIS A 107 -20.95 3.57 8.99
C HIS A 107 -20.09 2.74 8.04
N LEU A 108 -19.46 3.35 7.02
CA LEU A 108 -18.54 2.70 6.11
C LEU A 108 -17.19 2.49 6.81
N ARG A 109 -16.81 1.23 7.02
CA ARG A 109 -15.54 0.85 7.66
C ARG A 109 -14.67 0.06 6.70
N CYS A 110 -13.38 0.38 6.67
CA CYS A 110 -12.39 -0.43 5.97
C CYS A 110 -12.01 -1.60 6.89
N PRO A 111 -12.18 -2.87 6.46
CA PRO A 111 -11.88 -4.05 7.27
C PRO A 111 -10.38 -4.38 7.34
N ILE A 112 -9.52 -3.70 6.57
CA ILE A 112 -8.07 -3.92 6.58
C ILE A 112 -7.51 -3.77 7.99
N ARG A 113 -6.69 -4.75 8.39
CA ARG A 113 -6.10 -4.83 9.72
C ARG A 113 -5.25 -3.59 10.06
N ARG A 114 -5.48 -2.99 11.22
CA ARG A 114 -4.61 -1.92 11.74
C ARG A 114 -3.29 -2.51 12.23
N VAL A 115 -2.17 -1.87 11.88
CA VAL A 115 -0.85 -2.24 12.39
C VAL A 115 -0.84 -2.10 13.92
N ASN A 116 -0.39 -3.15 14.62
CA ASN A 116 -0.27 -3.12 16.06
C ASN A 116 0.90 -2.20 16.49
N PRO A 117 0.66 -1.12 17.26
CA PRO A 117 1.71 -0.18 17.68
C PRO A 117 2.85 -0.86 18.44
N TYR A 118 2.57 -1.89 19.24
CA TYR A 118 3.58 -2.65 19.98
C TYR A 118 4.52 -3.44 19.06
N ARG A 119 4.02 -3.98 17.94
CA ARG A 119 4.87 -4.61 16.92
C ARG A 119 5.81 -3.59 16.26
N MET A 120 5.34 -2.38 15.98
CA MET A 120 6.18 -1.30 15.44
C MET A 120 7.29 -0.90 16.42
N GLN A 121 6.98 -0.82 17.72
CA GLN A 121 7.96 -0.45 18.75
C GLN A 121 8.97 -1.57 18.98
N ALA A 122 8.54 -2.84 19.08
CA ALA A 122 9.43 -4.00 19.14
C ALA A 122 10.35 -4.09 17.92
N LYS A 123 9.80 -3.80 16.72
CA LYS A 123 10.54 -3.73 15.47
C LYS A 123 11.63 -2.65 15.53
N ARG A 124 11.34 -1.43 16.00
CA ARG A 124 12.31 -0.33 16.19
C ARG A 124 13.41 -0.65 17.19
N LEU A 125 13.11 -1.36 18.29
CA LEU A 125 14.09 -1.78 19.29
C LEU A 125 15.04 -2.87 18.76
N GLN A 126 14.56 -3.71 17.83
CA GLN A 126 15.36 -4.70 17.13
C GLN A 126 16.32 -4.05 16.12
N GLU A 127 15.91 -2.91 15.49
CA GLU A 127 16.72 -2.12 14.56
C GLU A 127 18.03 -1.60 15.18
N SER A 128 18.04 -1.24 16.45
CA SER A 128 19.21 -0.64 17.11
C SER A 128 20.38 -1.61 17.34
N ARG A 129 20.20 -2.91 17.06
CA ARG A 129 21.20 -3.97 17.34
C ARG A 129 21.88 -4.55 16.09
N ILE A 130 21.65 -3.99 14.90
CA ILE A 130 22.05 -4.59 13.61
C ILE A 130 23.17 -3.83 12.93
N ALA A 131 24.16 -4.57 12.43
CA ALA A 131 25.35 -4.06 11.73
C ALA A 131 25.04 -3.33 10.41
N PRO A 132 25.88 -2.38 9.94
CA PRO A 132 25.62 -1.54 8.78
C PRO A 132 25.49 -2.35 7.47
N ASN A 133 24.44 -2.03 6.70
CA ASN A 133 24.09 -2.65 5.44
C ASN A 133 24.68 -1.84 4.26
N ILE A 134 25.17 -2.51 3.21
CA ILE A 134 25.82 -1.89 2.05
C ILE A 134 24.86 -1.01 1.24
N LEU A 135 23.58 -1.42 1.12
CA LEU A 135 22.51 -0.62 0.48
C LEU A 135 22.05 0.56 1.34
N ASN A 136 22.46 0.60 2.62
CA ASN A 136 22.17 1.66 3.60
C ASN A 136 20.72 2.19 3.56
N ARG A 137 19.75 1.34 3.17
CA ARG A 137 18.31 1.62 3.08
C ARG A 137 17.92 2.80 2.15
N GLN A 138 18.83 3.27 1.34
CA GLN A 138 18.60 4.37 0.42
C GLN A 138 18.00 3.87 -0.91
N PHE A 139 16.94 3.06 -0.84
CA PHE A 139 16.27 2.49 -2.02
C PHE A 139 15.87 3.54 -3.08
N LYS A 140 15.67 4.80 -2.67
CA LYS A 140 15.36 5.92 -3.56
C LYS A 140 16.60 6.61 -4.15
N ALA A 141 17.81 6.29 -3.68
CA ALA A 141 19.03 6.98 -4.12
C ALA A 141 19.49 6.56 -5.52
N TYR A 142 19.02 5.39 -6.02
CA TYR A 142 19.59 4.78 -7.23
C TYR A 142 18.77 5.02 -8.51
N GLY A 143 17.57 5.63 -8.39
CA GLY A 143 16.66 5.83 -9.51
C GLY A 143 15.94 4.54 -9.97
N PRO A 144 15.00 4.66 -10.94
CA PRO A 144 14.24 3.53 -11.44
C PRO A 144 15.10 2.53 -12.19
N ARG A 145 14.73 1.25 -12.15
CA ARG A 145 15.34 0.12 -12.87
C ARG A 145 16.81 -0.14 -12.51
N THR A 146 17.31 0.40 -11.39
CA THR A 146 18.71 0.22 -10.96
C THR A 146 18.85 -0.82 -9.87
N VAL A 147 17.94 -0.87 -8.91
CA VAL A 147 17.90 -1.87 -7.84
C VAL A 147 16.55 -2.54 -7.84
N LEU A 148 16.55 -3.85 -8.04
CA LEU A 148 15.36 -4.68 -8.01
C LEU A 148 15.41 -5.59 -6.78
N LEU A 149 14.29 -5.69 -6.07
CA LEU A 149 14.14 -6.55 -4.90
C LEU A 149 13.42 -7.81 -5.33
N THR A 150 13.87 -8.97 -4.90
CA THR A 150 13.17 -10.24 -5.11
C THR A 150 13.00 -10.98 -3.80
N ASP A 151 11.81 -11.56 -3.64
CA ASP A 151 11.47 -12.36 -2.46
C ASP A 151 10.34 -13.34 -2.78
N ILE A 152 10.22 -14.38 -1.95
CA ILE A 152 9.21 -15.42 -2.07
C ILE A 152 8.25 -15.32 -0.90
N THR A 153 6.97 -15.30 -1.20
CA THR A 153 5.95 -15.48 -0.18
C THR A 153 5.11 -16.73 -0.47
N TYR A 154 4.31 -17.14 0.49
CA TYR A 154 3.39 -18.26 0.32
C TYR A 154 1.98 -17.88 0.79
N ILE A 155 1.00 -18.40 0.06
CA ILE A 155 -0.42 -18.24 0.35
C ILE A 155 -0.96 -19.61 0.70
N PRO A 156 -1.51 -19.82 1.93
CA PRO A 156 -2.09 -21.08 2.32
C PRO A 156 -3.37 -21.35 1.55
N ARG A 157 -3.55 -22.61 1.12
CA ARG A 157 -4.76 -23.12 0.49
C ARG A 157 -5.13 -24.46 1.10
N TYR A 158 -6.40 -24.79 1.14
CA TYR A 158 -6.89 -26.05 1.69
C TYR A 158 -7.31 -26.96 0.54
N SER A 159 -6.86 -28.22 0.57
CA SER A 159 -7.28 -29.23 -0.40
C SER A 159 -8.29 -30.18 0.27
N HIS A 160 -9.49 -30.25 -0.29
CA HIS A 160 -10.53 -31.16 0.18
C HIS A 160 -10.43 -32.60 -0.41
N HIS A 161 -9.33 -32.94 -1.09
CA HIS A 161 -9.16 -34.26 -1.69
C HIS A 161 -8.53 -35.23 -0.70
N GLY A 162 -9.28 -36.25 -0.33
CA GLY A 162 -8.77 -37.48 0.32
C GLY A 162 -8.75 -37.47 1.85
N GLY A 163 -9.83 -37.07 2.52
CA GLY A 163 -10.06 -37.42 3.93
C GLY A 163 -9.14 -36.80 4.99
N GLY A 164 -8.25 -35.87 4.62
CA GLY A 164 -7.40 -35.10 5.52
C GLY A 164 -7.26 -33.67 5.05
N ASN A 165 -7.42 -32.69 5.96
CA ASN A 165 -7.12 -31.28 5.70
C ASN A 165 -5.60 -31.07 5.61
N ALA A 166 -4.98 -31.46 4.48
CA ALA A 166 -3.58 -31.14 4.23
C ALA A 166 -3.48 -29.68 3.78
N GLN A 167 -2.85 -28.85 4.59
CA GLN A 167 -2.53 -27.47 4.22
C GLN A 167 -1.50 -27.50 3.08
N LYS A 168 -1.87 -26.95 1.93
CA LYS A 168 -0.98 -26.74 0.78
C LYS A 168 -0.72 -25.26 0.63
N TYR A 169 0.32 -24.92 -0.14
CA TYR A 169 0.69 -23.54 -0.38
C TYR A 169 0.75 -23.25 -1.88
N THR A 170 0.44 -22.05 -2.28
CA THR A 170 0.87 -21.44 -3.53
C THR A 170 2.02 -20.51 -3.19
N TYR A 171 3.17 -20.74 -3.78
CA TYR A 171 4.35 -19.90 -3.63
C TYR A 171 4.31 -18.82 -4.69
N VAL A 172 4.69 -17.60 -4.31
CA VAL A 172 4.68 -16.42 -5.16
C VAL A 172 6.04 -15.77 -5.10
N CYS A 173 6.75 -15.76 -6.23
CA CYS A 173 8.01 -15.03 -6.40
C CYS A 173 7.70 -13.70 -7.08
N VAL A 174 8.19 -12.61 -6.49
CA VAL A 174 7.98 -11.26 -7.00
C VAL A 174 9.32 -10.56 -7.20
N ILE A 175 9.46 -9.87 -8.33
CA ILE A 175 10.57 -8.94 -8.57
C ILE A 175 9.99 -7.54 -8.67
N MET A 176 10.46 -6.63 -7.81
CA MET A 176 9.93 -5.29 -7.66
C MET A 176 11.04 -4.25 -7.78
N ASP A 177 10.79 -3.16 -8.50
CA ASP A 177 11.68 -1.99 -8.52
C ASP A 177 11.68 -1.31 -7.13
N ALA A 178 12.84 -1.19 -6.53
CA ALA A 178 13.00 -0.59 -5.21
C ALA A 178 12.60 0.89 -5.18
N PHE A 179 12.75 1.60 -6.30
CA PHE A 179 12.47 3.03 -6.42
C PHE A 179 10.98 3.32 -6.68
N THR A 180 10.43 2.76 -7.76
CA THR A 180 9.03 2.99 -8.17
C THR A 180 8.03 2.13 -7.43
N LYS A 181 8.51 1.04 -6.82
CA LYS A 181 7.71 -0.04 -6.21
C LYS A 181 6.83 -0.79 -7.20
N GLU A 182 7.09 -0.66 -8.49
CA GLU A 182 6.42 -1.42 -9.52
C GLU A 182 6.85 -2.89 -9.47
N VAL A 183 5.90 -3.79 -9.53
CA VAL A 183 6.15 -5.22 -9.67
C VAL A 183 6.39 -5.51 -11.13
N LEU A 184 7.63 -5.89 -11.47
CA LEU A 184 8.10 -6.13 -12.84
C LEU A 184 7.93 -7.58 -13.27
N SER A 185 7.92 -8.50 -12.30
CA SER A 185 7.70 -9.92 -12.54
C SER A 185 6.99 -10.55 -11.35
N CYS A 186 6.05 -11.44 -11.64
CA CYS A 186 5.33 -12.21 -10.63
C CYS A 186 5.05 -13.61 -11.17
N VAL A 187 5.62 -14.62 -10.53
CA VAL A 187 5.45 -16.03 -10.88
C VAL A 187 4.88 -16.80 -9.71
N CYS A 188 3.85 -17.61 -9.96
CA CYS A 188 3.22 -18.48 -8.98
C CYS A 188 3.60 -19.95 -9.23
N SER A 189 3.84 -20.70 -8.15
CA SER A 189 4.13 -22.14 -8.23
C SER A 189 3.45 -22.94 -7.13
N ALA A 190 3.15 -24.19 -7.41
CA ALA A 190 2.68 -25.14 -6.41
C ALA A 190 3.82 -25.75 -5.57
N SER A 191 5.09 -25.59 -6.02
CA SER A 191 6.31 -26.04 -5.33
C SER A 191 7.29 -24.89 -5.13
N CYS A 192 8.10 -24.96 -4.05
CA CYS A 192 9.12 -23.95 -3.74
C CYS A 192 10.50 -24.37 -4.27
N GLU A 193 10.55 -24.74 -5.55
CA GLU A 193 11.79 -25.17 -6.22
C GLU A 193 12.53 -23.96 -6.82
N THR A 194 13.78 -24.16 -7.23
CA THR A 194 14.59 -23.06 -7.82
C THR A 194 14.02 -22.60 -9.16
N ASP A 195 13.37 -23.52 -9.91
CA ASP A 195 12.93 -23.25 -11.28
C ASP A 195 11.97 -22.07 -11.39
N PHE A 196 10.98 -21.97 -10.48
CA PHE A 196 10.02 -20.85 -10.53
C PHE A 196 10.67 -19.47 -10.25
N VAL A 197 11.80 -19.43 -9.54
CA VAL A 197 12.58 -18.19 -9.35
C VAL A 197 13.39 -17.86 -10.61
N LEU A 198 13.88 -18.86 -11.33
CA LEU A 198 14.50 -18.66 -12.64
C LEU A 198 13.48 -18.16 -13.66
N ASP A 199 12.26 -18.70 -13.64
CA ASP A 199 11.15 -18.24 -14.48
C ASP A 199 10.81 -16.77 -14.20
N ALA A 200 10.88 -16.34 -12.94
CA ALA A 200 10.66 -14.93 -12.60
C ALA A 200 11.74 -14.00 -13.19
N ILE A 201 13.02 -14.43 -13.22
CA ILE A 201 14.08 -13.67 -13.89
C ILE A 201 13.89 -13.67 -15.41
N ASN A 202 13.52 -14.82 -16.01
CA ASN A 202 13.27 -14.90 -17.45
C ASN A 202 12.09 -13.99 -17.84
N GLN A 203 10.99 -14.01 -17.09
CA GLN A 203 9.85 -13.12 -17.31
C GLN A 203 10.25 -11.63 -17.16
N LEU A 204 11.08 -11.29 -16.17
CA LEU A 204 11.61 -9.93 -16.01
C LEU A 204 12.37 -9.48 -17.27
N MET A 205 13.25 -10.34 -17.79
CA MET A 205 14.07 -10.02 -18.96
C MET A 205 13.25 -9.94 -20.25
N GLU A 206 12.24 -10.80 -20.38
CA GLU A 206 11.31 -10.77 -21.53
C GLU A 206 10.49 -9.48 -21.57
N LEU A 207 9.93 -9.06 -20.42
CA LEU A 207 9.00 -7.93 -20.35
C LEU A 207 9.73 -6.58 -20.23
N HIS A 208 10.83 -6.52 -19.49
CA HIS A 208 11.47 -5.27 -19.07
C HIS A 208 12.98 -5.23 -19.36
N GLY A 209 13.55 -6.25 -19.99
CA GLY A 209 15.00 -6.33 -20.21
C GLY A 209 15.58 -5.11 -20.92
N ALA A 210 14.85 -4.52 -21.87
CA ALA A 210 15.26 -3.31 -22.59
C ALA A 210 15.28 -2.03 -21.73
N GLU A 211 14.53 -2.01 -20.63
CA GLU A 211 14.46 -0.87 -19.70
C GLU A 211 15.52 -0.95 -18.58
N LEU A 212 16.09 -2.14 -18.36
CA LEU A 212 17.08 -2.34 -17.32
C LEU A 212 18.41 -1.70 -17.70
N LYS A 213 19.08 -1.13 -16.71
CA LYS A 213 20.42 -0.56 -16.90
C LYS A 213 21.47 -1.68 -16.89
N THR A 214 22.56 -1.44 -17.58
CA THR A 214 23.77 -2.26 -17.39
C THR A 214 24.11 -2.26 -15.90
N ASP A 215 24.42 -3.41 -15.33
CA ASP A 215 24.69 -3.59 -13.89
C ASP A 215 23.49 -3.44 -12.94
N THR A 216 22.24 -3.57 -13.43
CA THR A 216 21.07 -3.61 -12.54
C THR A 216 21.27 -4.65 -11.43
N LEU A 217 21.03 -4.25 -10.19
CA LEU A 217 21.26 -5.06 -9.00
C LEU A 217 19.99 -5.82 -8.59
N ILE A 218 20.06 -7.13 -8.57
CA ILE A 218 19.03 -8.01 -8.00
C ILE A 218 19.38 -8.26 -6.53
N HIS A 219 18.55 -7.73 -5.61
CA HIS A 219 18.72 -7.92 -4.17
C HIS A 219 17.73 -8.92 -3.62
N SER A 220 18.21 -9.96 -2.94
CA SER A 220 17.40 -11.01 -2.33
C SER A 220 17.80 -11.28 -0.89
N ASP A 221 17.04 -12.12 -0.20
CA ASP A 221 17.50 -12.77 1.01
C ASP A 221 18.54 -13.90 0.69
N GLN A 222 18.99 -14.62 1.72
CA GLN A 222 19.92 -15.75 1.57
C GLN A 222 19.18 -17.09 1.41
N GLY A 223 18.00 -17.10 0.82
CA GLY A 223 17.25 -18.32 0.50
C GLY A 223 18.02 -19.28 -0.39
N CYS A 224 17.78 -20.59 -0.24
CA CYS A 224 18.49 -21.61 -1.02
C CYS A 224 18.26 -21.48 -2.54
N GLN A 225 17.13 -20.93 -2.95
CA GLN A 225 16.80 -20.64 -4.35
C GLN A 225 17.76 -19.60 -4.92
N TYR A 226 18.01 -18.52 -4.19
CA TYR A 226 18.87 -17.39 -4.60
C TYR A 226 20.37 -17.67 -4.48
N THR A 227 20.77 -18.64 -3.64
CA THR A 227 22.16 -19.10 -3.50
C THR A 227 22.52 -20.24 -4.46
N SER A 228 21.55 -20.74 -5.24
CA SER A 228 21.78 -21.82 -6.19
C SER A 228 22.71 -21.40 -7.32
N THR A 229 23.58 -22.31 -7.77
CA THR A 229 24.48 -22.08 -8.90
C THR A 229 23.71 -21.68 -10.16
N ARG A 230 22.55 -22.28 -10.41
CA ARG A 230 21.69 -21.97 -11.56
C ARG A 230 21.22 -20.51 -11.56
N PHE A 231 20.80 -20.00 -10.41
CA PHE A 231 20.37 -18.60 -10.26
C PHE A 231 21.54 -17.64 -10.52
N VAL A 232 22.70 -17.90 -9.90
CA VAL A 232 23.91 -17.06 -10.08
C VAL A 232 24.35 -17.04 -11.54
N MET A 233 24.34 -18.19 -12.22
CA MET A 233 24.70 -18.28 -13.65
C MET A 233 23.71 -17.51 -14.52
N LEU A 234 22.40 -17.67 -14.30
CA LEU A 234 21.37 -16.97 -15.05
C LEU A 234 21.50 -15.44 -14.94
N LEU A 235 21.75 -14.91 -13.74
CA LEU A 235 21.98 -13.47 -13.56
C LEU A 235 23.21 -13.01 -14.34
N LYS A 236 24.29 -13.79 -14.33
CA LYS A 236 25.50 -13.48 -15.07
C LYS A 236 25.29 -13.47 -16.59
N ASP A 237 24.51 -14.44 -17.11
CA ASP A 237 24.18 -14.53 -18.53
C ASP A 237 23.36 -13.32 -19.01
N TYR A 238 22.53 -12.75 -18.15
CA TYR A 238 21.79 -11.52 -18.43
C TYR A 238 22.54 -10.22 -18.08
N GLY A 239 23.78 -10.30 -17.58
CA GLY A 239 24.53 -9.11 -17.16
C GLY A 239 24.01 -8.43 -15.91
N LEU A 240 23.20 -9.14 -15.11
CA LEU A 240 22.64 -8.64 -13.86
C LEU A 240 23.59 -8.92 -12.69
N ARG A 241 23.62 -8.04 -11.71
CA ARG A 241 24.42 -8.19 -10.50
C ARG A 241 23.58 -8.73 -9.35
N GLN A 242 24.19 -9.56 -8.52
CA GLN A 242 23.56 -10.09 -7.33
C GLN A 242 23.99 -9.35 -6.06
N SER A 243 23.04 -9.05 -5.19
CA SER A 243 23.25 -8.61 -3.81
C SER A 243 22.37 -9.43 -2.88
N MET A 244 22.86 -9.69 -1.69
CA MET A 244 22.08 -10.44 -0.67
C MET A 244 22.02 -9.65 0.63
N SER A 245 20.86 -9.66 1.27
CA SER A 245 20.70 -9.18 2.64
C SER A 245 21.54 -10.04 3.61
N ARG A 246 22.05 -9.45 4.68
CA ARG A 246 22.74 -10.22 5.71
C ARG A 246 21.75 -11.13 6.47
N ARG A 247 22.20 -12.27 6.92
CA ARG A 247 21.37 -13.27 7.60
C ARG A 247 20.63 -12.66 8.79
N GLY A 248 19.31 -12.76 8.79
CA GLY A 248 18.46 -12.23 9.85
C GLY A 248 18.10 -10.75 9.74
N ASN A 249 18.45 -10.08 8.63
CA ASN A 249 18.22 -8.66 8.42
C ASN A 249 17.01 -8.42 7.47
N CYS A 250 15.80 -8.63 8.01
CA CYS A 250 14.54 -8.46 7.26
C CYS A 250 14.27 -7.01 6.80
N TRP A 251 15.06 -6.04 7.26
CA TRP A 251 14.89 -4.61 6.94
C TRP A 251 15.32 -4.24 5.54
N ASP A 252 16.20 -5.01 4.96
CA ASP A 252 16.74 -4.77 3.63
C ASP A 252 15.69 -5.10 2.55
N ASN A 253 14.63 -5.84 2.94
CA ASN A 253 13.51 -6.22 2.10
C ASN A 253 12.16 -5.61 2.57
N ALA A 254 12.21 -4.54 3.38
CA ALA A 254 11.02 -3.90 3.93
C ALA A 254 9.95 -3.48 2.89
N PRO A 255 10.30 -3.02 1.67
CA PRO A 255 9.31 -2.75 0.64
C PRO A 255 8.54 -3.99 0.18
N GLN A 256 9.20 -5.15 0.04
CA GLN A 256 8.54 -6.41 -0.32
C GLN A 256 7.73 -7.00 0.83
N GLU A 257 8.21 -6.92 2.07
CA GLU A 257 7.39 -7.29 3.24
C GLU A 257 6.09 -6.48 3.28
N SER A 258 6.17 -5.17 2.95
CA SER A 258 4.99 -4.30 2.85
C SER A 258 4.06 -4.71 1.71
N LEU A 259 4.60 -5.02 0.52
CA LEU A 259 3.86 -5.53 -0.63
C LEU A 259 3.09 -6.80 -0.28
N PHE A 260 3.78 -7.80 0.27
CA PHE A 260 3.18 -9.08 0.65
C PHE A 260 2.16 -8.94 1.79
N GLY A 261 2.40 -8.02 2.73
CA GLY A 261 1.43 -7.70 3.77
C GLY A 261 0.13 -7.15 3.18
N HIS A 262 0.22 -6.20 2.24
CA HIS A 262 -0.94 -5.65 1.54
C HIS A 262 -1.64 -6.69 0.68
N MET A 263 -0.88 -7.48 -0.09
CA MET A 263 -1.44 -8.54 -0.92
C MET A 263 -2.26 -9.52 -0.07
N LYS A 264 -1.69 -10.03 1.02
CA LYS A 264 -2.37 -11.00 1.90
C LYS A 264 -3.57 -10.41 2.65
N ASP A 265 -3.56 -9.11 2.94
CA ASP A 265 -4.68 -8.43 3.60
C ASP A 265 -5.81 -8.05 2.62
N GLU A 266 -5.51 -7.90 1.33
CA GLU A 266 -6.43 -7.40 0.30
C GLU A 266 -7.00 -8.52 -0.59
N ILE A 267 -6.25 -9.61 -0.83
CA ILE A 267 -6.74 -10.77 -1.59
C ILE A 267 -7.65 -11.61 -0.69
N HIS A 268 -8.86 -11.89 -1.18
CA HIS A 268 -9.80 -12.77 -0.50
C HIS A 268 -9.63 -14.22 -1.00
N ILE A 269 -8.93 -15.05 -0.21
CA ILE A 269 -8.73 -16.46 -0.48
C ILE A 269 -9.76 -17.28 0.29
N ASN A 270 -10.54 -18.09 -0.42
CA ASN A 270 -11.46 -19.06 0.18
C ASN A 270 -10.74 -20.38 0.42
N GLY A 271 -11.15 -21.12 1.45
CA GLY A 271 -10.55 -22.42 1.77
C GLY A 271 -10.69 -23.49 0.68
N SER A 272 -11.60 -23.28 -0.29
CA SER A 272 -11.81 -24.15 -1.45
C SER A 272 -10.99 -23.76 -2.69
N ASP A 273 -10.27 -22.66 -2.67
CA ASP A 273 -9.53 -22.15 -3.82
C ASP A 273 -8.35 -23.09 -4.14
N GLY A 274 -8.36 -23.64 -5.37
CA GLY A 274 -7.23 -24.39 -5.92
C GLY A 274 -6.05 -23.48 -6.29
N HIS A 275 -4.92 -24.11 -6.69
CA HIS A 275 -3.71 -23.36 -7.08
C HIS A 275 -3.99 -22.32 -8.16
N ASN A 276 -4.62 -22.72 -9.26
CA ASN A 276 -4.89 -21.84 -10.40
C ASN A 276 -5.81 -20.65 -10.03
N VAL A 277 -6.77 -20.87 -9.13
CA VAL A 277 -7.66 -19.79 -8.64
C VAL A 277 -6.88 -18.79 -7.79
N VAL A 278 -5.99 -19.28 -6.91
CA VAL A 278 -5.11 -18.42 -6.10
C VAL A 278 -4.17 -17.65 -7.01
N GLU A 279 -3.57 -18.28 -8.00
CA GLU A 279 -2.70 -17.65 -8.99
C GLU A 279 -3.42 -16.54 -9.76
N MET A 280 -4.62 -16.79 -10.30
CA MET A 280 -5.42 -15.77 -10.98
C MET A 280 -5.70 -14.57 -10.07
N LYS A 281 -6.06 -14.80 -8.80
CA LYS A 281 -6.30 -13.73 -7.82
C LYS A 281 -5.03 -12.93 -7.51
N VAL A 282 -3.88 -13.60 -7.42
CA VAL A 282 -2.58 -12.93 -7.24
C VAL A 282 -2.27 -12.05 -8.42
N LEU A 283 -2.37 -12.55 -9.64
CA LEU A 283 -2.06 -11.80 -10.86
C LEU A 283 -3.02 -10.61 -11.05
N ASP A 284 -4.31 -10.78 -10.79
CA ASP A 284 -5.30 -9.69 -10.82
C ASP A 284 -4.97 -8.62 -9.76
N TRP A 285 -4.52 -9.04 -8.56
CA TRP A 285 -4.10 -8.09 -7.54
C TRP A 285 -2.80 -7.36 -7.90
N ILE A 286 -1.83 -8.03 -8.55
CA ILE A 286 -0.59 -7.40 -9.03
C ILE A 286 -0.90 -6.37 -10.12
N ASP A 287 -1.80 -6.67 -11.05
CA ASP A 287 -2.27 -5.71 -12.04
C ASP A 287 -2.90 -4.48 -11.39
N TYR A 288 -3.83 -4.71 -10.44
CA TYR A 288 -4.41 -3.63 -9.64
C TYR A 288 -3.35 -2.85 -8.86
N TYR A 289 -2.36 -3.53 -8.26
CA TYR A 289 -1.29 -2.89 -7.49
C TYR A 289 -0.46 -1.95 -8.36
N ASN A 290 -0.09 -2.39 -9.54
CA ASN A 290 0.75 -1.64 -10.46
C ASN A 290 0.01 -0.43 -11.08
N HIS A 291 -1.26 -0.59 -11.46
CA HIS A 291 -1.98 0.41 -12.27
C HIS A 291 -2.98 1.24 -11.47
N GLU A 292 -3.56 0.70 -10.39
CA GLU A 292 -4.70 1.34 -9.74
C GLU A 292 -4.55 1.51 -8.22
N ARG A 293 -3.52 0.90 -7.60
CA ARG A 293 -3.27 1.04 -6.18
C ARG A 293 -2.40 2.25 -5.90
N TYR A 294 -3.03 3.42 -5.85
CA TYR A 294 -2.34 4.68 -5.61
C TYR A 294 -1.70 4.73 -4.24
N GLN A 295 -0.45 5.24 -4.18
CA GLN A 295 0.34 5.30 -2.97
C GLN A 295 0.68 6.75 -2.61
N TRP A 296 0.46 7.11 -1.35
CA TRP A 296 0.76 8.46 -0.88
C TRP A 296 2.24 8.84 -1.02
N SER A 297 3.13 7.87 -0.83
CA SER A 297 4.59 8.03 -0.94
C SER A 297 5.12 8.11 -2.38
N LEU A 298 4.29 7.78 -3.36
CA LEU A 298 4.56 7.86 -4.79
C LEU A 298 3.80 9.05 -5.41
N ALA A 299 3.83 10.21 -4.80
CA ALA A 299 3.13 11.40 -5.26
C ALA A 299 1.62 11.19 -5.52
N LYS A 300 0.97 10.27 -4.80
CA LYS A 300 -0.42 9.82 -4.95
C LYS A 300 -0.72 9.06 -6.24
N LEU A 301 0.31 8.60 -6.94
CA LEU A 301 0.24 7.82 -8.16
C LEU A 301 0.29 6.32 -7.88
N SER A 302 -0.08 5.53 -8.87
CA SER A 302 0.24 4.10 -8.91
C SER A 302 1.73 3.89 -9.22
N PRO A 303 2.30 2.70 -8.99
CA PRO A 303 3.69 2.42 -9.32
C PRO A 303 4.05 2.71 -10.79
N VAL A 304 3.20 2.32 -11.74
CA VAL A 304 3.40 2.57 -13.17
C VAL A 304 3.30 4.06 -13.50
N GLU A 305 2.27 4.76 -13.02
CA GLU A 305 2.16 6.21 -13.21
C GLU A 305 3.33 6.96 -12.59
N TYR A 306 3.83 6.48 -11.43
CA TYR A 306 4.99 7.09 -10.80
C TYR A 306 6.27 6.87 -11.63
N TYR A 307 6.45 5.69 -12.24
CA TYR A 307 7.55 5.44 -13.17
C TYR A 307 7.48 6.39 -14.38
N GLN A 308 6.29 6.54 -14.99
CA GLN A 308 6.08 7.46 -16.09
C GLN A 308 6.39 8.91 -15.68
N TYR A 309 5.86 9.36 -14.55
CA TYR A 309 6.12 10.71 -14.02
C TYR A 309 7.62 10.98 -13.81
N VAL A 310 8.34 10.02 -13.23
CA VAL A 310 9.78 10.17 -12.97
C VAL A 310 10.61 10.20 -14.26
N THR A 311 10.18 9.49 -15.29
CA THR A 311 10.92 9.40 -16.57
C THR A 311 10.57 10.52 -17.55
N THR A 312 9.33 10.99 -17.56
CA THR A 312 8.89 12.03 -18.49
C THR A 312 8.86 13.43 -17.88
N GLY A 313 8.75 13.54 -16.56
CA GLY A 313 8.49 14.79 -15.83
C GLY A 313 7.02 15.25 -15.89
N GLU A 314 6.14 14.51 -16.56
CA GLU A 314 4.72 14.87 -16.71
C GLU A 314 3.88 14.22 -15.61
N TYR A 315 3.21 15.06 -14.79
CA TYR A 315 2.33 14.57 -13.74
C TYR A 315 0.95 14.23 -14.31
N PRO A 316 0.46 12.99 -14.22
CA PRO A 316 -0.70 12.52 -15.00
C PRO A 316 -2.05 13.02 -14.46
N ILE A 317 -2.12 13.55 -13.25
CA ILE A 317 -3.39 14.02 -12.70
C ILE A 317 -3.62 15.47 -13.14
N LEU A 318 -4.74 15.72 -13.83
CA LEU A 318 -5.18 17.07 -14.16
C LEU A 318 -5.55 17.83 -12.87
N VAL A 319 -4.73 18.79 -12.51
CA VAL A 319 -4.95 19.60 -11.32
C VAL A 319 -5.58 20.92 -11.73
N THR A 320 -6.88 21.07 -11.53
CA THR A 320 -7.56 22.36 -11.60
C THR A 320 -7.62 22.96 -10.20
N GLY A 321 -6.86 24.03 -9.96
CA GLY A 321 -6.84 24.75 -8.68
C GLY A 321 -5.54 24.57 -7.86
N ASN A 322 -5.51 25.09 -6.62
CA ASN A 322 -4.34 25.15 -5.73
C ASN A 322 -3.88 23.80 -5.14
N ILE A 323 -3.86 22.74 -5.91
CA ILE A 323 -3.21 21.48 -5.48
C ILE A 323 -1.76 21.58 -5.91
N ALA A 324 -0.84 21.65 -4.95
CA ALA A 324 0.59 21.59 -5.23
C ALA A 324 0.90 20.23 -5.91
N ILE A 325 1.38 20.29 -7.14
CA ILE A 325 1.99 19.14 -7.81
C ILE A 325 3.22 18.79 -6.96
N PRO A 326 3.37 17.53 -6.52
CA PRO A 326 4.56 17.16 -5.78
C PRO A 326 5.79 17.37 -6.67
N GLU A 327 6.72 18.22 -6.25
CA GLU A 327 7.97 18.39 -6.96
C GLU A 327 8.73 17.05 -6.93
N TYR A 328 9.02 16.52 -8.08
CA TYR A 328 10.05 15.49 -8.23
C TYR A 328 11.40 16.19 -8.06
N GLY A 329 12.00 16.02 -6.88
CA GLY A 329 13.26 16.64 -6.53
C GLY A 329 14.45 16.10 -7.31
N GLY A 330 14.66 16.62 -8.53
CA GLY A 330 15.92 16.53 -9.22
C GLY A 330 16.15 15.22 -10.01
N SER A 331 17.13 15.27 -10.91
CA SER A 331 17.73 14.12 -11.55
C SER A 331 17.98 13.00 -10.55
N ALA A 332 17.59 11.76 -10.90
CA ALA A 332 17.97 10.59 -10.11
C ALA A 332 19.47 10.71 -9.78
N PRO A 333 19.87 10.63 -8.50
CA PRO A 333 21.29 10.70 -8.17
C PRO A 333 22.03 9.64 -8.99
N GLU A 334 23.18 10.00 -9.53
CA GLU A 334 24.04 9.01 -10.19
C GLU A 334 24.26 7.84 -9.25
N PRO A 335 24.12 6.59 -9.72
CA PRO A 335 24.33 5.44 -8.87
C PRO A 335 25.75 5.54 -8.29
N PRO A 336 25.92 5.38 -6.96
CA PRO A 336 27.27 5.35 -6.41
C PRO A 336 28.07 4.26 -7.16
N GLU A 337 29.34 4.53 -7.44
CA GLU A 337 30.23 3.56 -8.09
C GLU A 337 30.30 2.29 -7.23
N PHE A 338 29.46 1.32 -7.53
CA PHE A 338 29.40 0.04 -6.82
C PHE A 338 30.77 -0.67 -6.80
N ASN A 339 31.62 -0.40 -7.76
CA ASN A 339 32.98 -0.92 -7.83
C ASN A 339 33.89 -0.46 -6.68
N ALA A 340 33.65 0.74 -6.13
CA ALA A 340 34.40 1.24 -4.98
C ALA A 340 34.09 0.52 -3.67
N LEU A 341 32.86 -0.02 -3.53
CA LEU A 341 32.43 -0.75 -2.34
C LEU A 341 32.88 -2.21 -2.35
N VAL A 342 32.86 -2.86 -3.51
CA VAL A 342 33.34 -4.26 -3.66
C VAL A 342 34.87 -4.32 -3.51
N SER A 343 35.61 -3.30 -3.99
CA SER A 343 37.08 -3.25 -3.84
C SER A 343 37.53 -2.99 -2.38
N ARG A 344 36.70 -2.39 -1.53
CA ARG A 344 37.05 -2.25 -0.10
C ARG A 344 36.87 -3.54 0.68
N GLU A 345 35.82 -4.35 0.42
CA GLU A 345 35.66 -5.66 1.06
C GLU A 345 36.72 -6.69 0.58
N GLY A 346 37.18 -6.59 -0.66
CA GLY A 346 38.28 -7.40 -1.15
C GLY A 346 39.60 -7.07 -0.46
N LYS A 347 39.91 -5.80 -0.25
CA LYS A 347 41.14 -5.35 0.43
C LYS A 347 41.16 -5.68 1.92
N GLU A 348 40.04 -5.58 2.64
CA GLU A 348 39.95 -5.98 4.05
C GLU A 348 40.13 -7.50 4.23
N LYS A 349 39.74 -8.34 3.26
CA LYS A 349 39.98 -9.78 3.31
C LYS A 349 41.43 -10.16 2.99
N ASP A 350 42.07 -9.44 2.06
CA ASP A 350 43.47 -9.66 1.71
C ASP A 350 44.41 -9.14 2.82
N GLU A 351 44.08 -8.04 3.51
CA GLU A 351 44.86 -7.58 4.67
C GLU A 351 44.69 -8.48 5.90
N ALA A 352 43.50 -9.09 6.10
CA ALA A 352 43.29 -10.06 7.19
C ALA A 352 44.01 -11.39 6.95
N ALA A 353 44.28 -11.75 5.68
CA ALA A 353 45.04 -12.96 5.30
C ALA A 353 46.56 -12.76 5.33
N ALA A 354 47.04 -11.52 5.38
CA ALA A 354 48.47 -11.17 5.37
C ALA A 354 49.12 -10.96 6.75
N SER A 355 48.43 -11.22 7.84
CA SER A 355 49.01 -11.12 9.20
C SER A 355 49.95 -12.29 9.45
N PRO A 356 51.25 -12.06 9.76
CA PRO A 356 52.19 -13.12 10.03
C PRO A 356 51.89 -13.80 11.36
N SER A 357 51.97 -15.12 11.37
CA SER A 357 51.86 -15.96 12.57
C SER A 357 52.93 -15.54 13.60
N PRO A 358 52.60 -15.48 14.90
CA PRO A 358 53.59 -15.19 15.90
C PRO A 358 54.58 -16.37 15.94
N GLN A 359 55.84 -16.07 15.77
CA GLN A 359 56.96 -16.99 16.04
C GLN A 359 57.02 -17.23 17.57
N THR A 360 56.82 -18.47 17.95
CA THR A 360 57.13 -19.16 19.22
C THR A 360 57.32 -18.36 20.48
#